data_798298c19ca0c852f8ac931e766a6741
#
_entry.id   798298c19ca0c852f8ac931e766a6741
#
_cell.length_a   1.000
_cell.length_b   1.000
_cell.length_c   1.000
_cell.angle_alpha   90.00
_cell.angle_beta   90.00
_cell.angle_gamma   90.00
#
_symmetry.space_group_name_H-M   'P 1'
#
loop_
_entity.id
_entity.type
_entity.pdbx_description
1 polymer ?
#
loop_
_entity_poly.entity_id
_entity_poly.type
_entity_poly.pdbx_seq_one_letter_code
_entity_poly.pdbx_strand_id
1 'polypeptide(L)'
;MNKKTVKAIACAAAGWLASAGLAQATIVEVTTNVGKFEINLFDETTPVTVQNFLNYVSAGRYDGTVIHRSVPGFVIQGGGFTFDQQLPLKAISTNAAIVNEPKWSNVRATVAMAKLPNNPNSATSQWFINLANNGANLDVQNSGFSVFGQISSADMAVIDAIAALPRYNFPGIDDLPLRNYSSSDRDDNKPLAADNLITIESVVVVDARSNTAAALSLVPNSAPPPASNDSAGGSLSWLTLLPLGLLLLRRRA
;
A
#
# COMPACT_ATOMS: atom_id res chain seq x y z
N MET A 1 76.54 -31.63 9.58
CA MET A 1 75.25 -32.15 9.05
C MET A 1 74.11 -31.18 9.52
N ASN A 2 73.72 -30.25 8.65
CA ASN A 2 72.67 -29.23 8.98
C ASN A 2 71.36 -29.65 8.36
N LYS A 3 70.37 -29.92 9.21
CA LYS A 3 69.00 -30.17 8.78
C LYS A 3 68.27 -28.79 8.64
N LYS A 4 67.94 -28.40 7.42
CA LYS A 4 67.14 -27.26 7.11
C LYS A 4 65.66 -27.64 7.30
N THR A 5 64.98 -26.96 8.25
CA THR A 5 63.55 -27.08 8.48
C THR A 5 62.81 -26.17 7.51
N VAL A 6 62.01 -26.76 6.63
CA VAL A 6 61.11 -26.01 5.72
C VAL A 6 59.79 -25.76 6.46
N LYS A 7 59.49 -24.49 6.72
CA LYS A 7 58.17 -24.05 7.22
C LYS A 7 57.21 -23.90 6.05
N ALA A 8 56.17 -24.73 6.01
CA ALA A 8 55.06 -24.59 5.09
C ALA A 8 54.13 -23.47 5.59
N ILE A 9 53.97 -22.44 4.77
CA ILE A 9 53.00 -21.38 5.01
C ILE A 9 51.66 -21.81 4.38
N ALA A 10 50.67 -22.15 5.19
CA ALA A 10 49.32 -22.41 4.75
C ALA A 10 48.60 -21.06 4.56
N CYS A 11 48.39 -20.66 3.31
CA CYS A 11 47.51 -19.55 2.97
C CYS A 11 46.04 -20.02 3.11
N ALA A 12 45.39 -19.59 4.17
CA ALA A 12 43.93 -19.71 4.33
C ALA A 12 43.25 -18.70 3.41
N ALA A 13 42.76 -19.14 2.26
CA ALA A 13 41.86 -18.36 1.43
C ALA A 13 40.51 -18.32 2.11
N ALA A 14 40.20 -17.20 2.80
CA ALA A 14 38.86 -16.90 3.29
C ALA A 14 37.97 -16.58 2.07
N GLY A 15 37.21 -17.60 1.64
CA GLY A 15 36.17 -17.40 0.64
C GLY A 15 35.07 -16.55 1.19
N TRP A 16 34.94 -15.33 0.69
CA TRP A 16 33.76 -14.52 0.87
C TRP A 16 32.62 -15.17 0.08
N LEU A 17 31.78 -15.94 0.75
CA LEU A 17 30.46 -16.29 0.24
C LEU A 17 29.63 -15.01 0.22
N ALA A 18 29.65 -14.30 -0.90
CA ALA A 18 28.63 -13.34 -1.20
C ALA A 18 27.31 -14.13 -1.23
N SER A 19 26.50 -14.01 -0.19
CA SER A 19 25.11 -14.42 -0.24
C SER A 19 24.44 -13.56 -1.30
N ALA A 20 24.35 -14.04 -2.53
CA ALA A 20 23.42 -13.53 -3.50
C ALA A 20 22.04 -13.65 -2.83
N GLY A 21 21.53 -12.54 -2.33
CA GLY A 21 20.15 -12.46 -1.87
C GLY A 21 19.28 -12.91 -3.03
N LEU A 22 18.66 -14.08 -2.89
CA LEU A 22 17.69 -14.58 -3.85
C LEU A 22 16.60 -13.52 -3.89
N ALA A 23 16.39 -12.94 -5.05
CA ALA A 23 15.24 -12.09 -5.30
C ALA A 23 13.98 -12.91 -4.96
N GLN A 24 13.26 -12.49 -3.95
CA GLN A 24 12.09 -13.19 -3.43
C GLN A 24 10.85 -12.44 -3.88
N ALA A 25 9.99 -13.09 -4.66
CA ALA A 25 8.62 -12.63 -4.80
C ALA A 25 7.85 -13.11 -3.58
N THR A 26 7.26 -12.17 -2.85
CA THR A 26 6.65 -12.44 -1.55
C THR A 26 5.13 -12.46 -1.69
N ILE A 27 4.46 -13.47 -1.13
CA ILE A 27 3.00 -13.43 -0.96
C ILE A 27 2.70 -13.09 0.49
N VAL A 28 1.83 -12.10 0.67
CA VAL A 28 1.29 -11.73 1.98
C VAL A 28 -0.19 -12.02 2.05
N GLU A 29 -0.65 -12.61 3.16
CA GLU A 29 -2.06 -12.75 3.49
C GLU A 29 -2.50 -11.54 4.32
N VAL A 30 -3.58 -10.90 3.91
CA VAL A 30 -4.28 -9.86 4.66
C VAL A 30 -5.56 -10.48 5.23
N THR A 31 -5.63 -10.59 6.55
CA THR A 31 -6.83 -11.01 7.25
C THR A 31 -7.63 -9.80 7.68
N THR A 32 -8.91 -9.76 7.33
CA THR A 32 -9.85 -8.73 7.76
C THR A 32 -11.03 -9.35 8.50
N ASN A 33 -11.78 -8.54 9.22
CA ASN A 33 -13.02 -8.99 9.89
C ASN A 33 -14.18 -9.33 8.92
N VAL A 34 -13.94 -9.32 7.60
CA VAL A 34 -14.92 -9.69 6.56
C VAL A 34 -14.40 -10.74 5.58
N GLY A 35 -13.17 -11.19 5.75
CA GLY A 35 -12.55 -12.22 4.90
C GLY A 35 -11.06 -12.01 4.72
N LYS A 36 -10.43 -12.94 4.02
CA LYS A 36 -8.99 -12.94 3.75
C LYS A 36 -8.72 -12.81 2.25
N PHE A 37 -7.58 -12.20 1.92
CA PHE A 37 -7.07 -12.14 0.55
C PHE A 37 -5.55 -12.13 0.56
N GLU A 38 -4.95 -12.59 -0.53
CA GLU A 38 -3.51 -12.59 -0.72
C GLU A 38 -3.07 -11.52 -1.72
N ILE A 39 -1.93 -10.92 -1.45
CA ILE A 39 -1.24 -10.00 -2.36
C ILE A 39 0.07 -10.65 -2.78
N ASN A 40 0.23 -10.92 -4.08
CA ASN A 40 1.49 -11.33 -4.66
C ASN A 40 2.29 -10.08 -5.01
N LEU A 41 3.41 -9.86 -4.29
CA LEU A 41 4.22 -8.65 -4.39
C LEU A 41 5.19 -8.71 -5.58
N PHE A 42 5.59 -7.56 -6.09
CA PHE A 42 6.46 -7.41 -7.27
C PHE A 42 7.90 -7.06 -6.87
N ASP A 43 8.53 -7.92 -6.06
CA ASP A 43 9.83 -7.70 -5.43
C ASP A 43 10.93 -7.31 -6.42
N GLU A 44 10.95 -7.93 -7.61
CA GLU A 44 11.99 -7.69 -8.62
C GLU A 44 11.79 -6.37 -9.38
N THR A 45 10.57 -5.91 -9.49
CA THR A 45 10.23 -4.81 -10.40
C THR A 45 9.92 -3.50 -9.71
N THR A 46 9.44 -3.55 -8.46
CA THR A 46 9.20 -2.39 -7.60
C THR A 46 9.79 -2.61 -6.19
N PRO A 47 11.11 -2.90 -6.10
CA PRO A 47 11.75 -3.38 -4.88
C PRO A 47 11.72 -2.37 -3.72
N VAL A 48 11.82 -1.06 -4.00
CA VAL A 48 11.76 -0.03 -2.96
C VAL A 48 10.38 0.03 -2.34
N THR A 49 9.34 -0.08 -3.16
CA THR A 49 7.94 -0.06 -2.73
C THR A 49 7.59 -1.32 -1.93
N VAL A 50 8.00 -2.50 -2.43
CA VAL A 50 7.78 -3.78 -1.74
C VAL A 50 8.49 -3.79 -0.39
N GLN A 51 9.77 -3.40 -0.34
CA GLN A 51 10.51 -3.35 0.91
C GLN A 51 9.87 -2.39 1.92
N ASN A 52 9.40 -1.23 1.48
CA ASN A 52 8.66 -0.30 2.33
C ASN A 52 7.39 -0.95 2.92
N PHE A 53 6.58 -1.61 2.08
CA PHE A 53 5.38 -2.31 2.52
C PHE A 53 5.72 -3.43 3.54
N LEU A 54 6.71 -4.26 3.25
CA LEU A 54 7.16 -5.34 4.13
C LEU A 54 7.72 -4.84 5.47
N ASN A 55 8.32 -3.64 5.52
CA ASN A 55 8.75 -3.02 6.76
C ASN A 55 7.56 -2.68 7.69
N TYR A 56 6.41 -2.31 7.14
CA TYR A 56 5.18 -2.13 7.94
C TYR A 56 4.59 -3.47 8.35
N VAL A 57 4.58 -4.47 7.47
CA VAL A 57 4.13 -5.84 7.76
C VAL A 57 4.95 -6.44 8.92
N SER A 58 6.27 -6.46 8.79
CA SER A 58 7.16 -7.06 9.80
C SER A 58 7.10 -6.35 11.16
N ALA A 59 6.76 -5.07 11.18
CA ALA A 59 6.59 -4.29 12.39
C ALA A 59 5.15 -4.36 12.95
N GLY A 60 4.24 -5.14 12.37
CA GLY A 60 2.84 -5.28 12.78
C GLY A 60 2.05 -3.97 12.70
N ARG A 61 2.52 -2.99 11.89
CA ARG A 61 1.89 -1.66 11.86
C ARG A 61 0.61 -1.57 11.04
N TYR A 62 0.30 -2.60 10.25
CA TYR A 62 -0.99 -2.70 9.58
C TYR A 62 -2.07 -3.37 10.43
N ASP A 63 -1.68 -4.07 11.50
CA ASP A 63 -2.63 -4.74 12.39
C ASP A 63 -3.48 -3.70 13.14
N GLY A 64 -4.79 -3.92 13.15
CA GLY A 64 -5.77 -2.99 13.69
C GLY A 64 -6.06 -1.76 12.83
N THR A 65 -5.42 -1.61 11.64
CA THR A 65 -5.77 -0.53 10.72
C THR A 65 -7.09 -0.80 10.02
N VAL A 66 -7.73 0.26 9.50
CA VAL A 66 -9.03 0.16 8.85
C VAL A 66 -8.94 0.49 7.36
N ILE A 67 -9.86 -0.10 6.58
CA ILE A 67 -10.18 0.41 5.24
C ILE A 67 -10.97 1.69 5.45
N HIS A 68 -10.34 2.81 5.20
CA HIS A 68 -10.88 4.13 5.55
C HIS A 68 -11.52 4.87 4.37
N ARG A 69 -11.44 4.31 3.17
CA ARG A 69 -12.05 4.89 1.97
C ARG A 69 -12.41 3.81 0.95
N SER A 70 -13.59 3.92 0.34
CA SER A 70 -14.05 3.04 -0.74
C SER A 70 -14.80 3.85 -1.78
N VAL A 71 -14.24 3.96 -2.99
CA VAL A 71 -14.87 4.64 -4.14
C VAL A 71 -15.27 3.60 -5.18
N PRO A 72 -16.56 3.37 -5.43
CA PRO A 72 -17.04 2.34 -6.35
C PRO A 72 -16.47 2.49 -7.75
N GLY A 73 -16.07 1.38 -8.35
CA GLY A 73 -15.49 1.40 -9.71
C GLY A 73 -14.13 2.11 -9.81
N PHE A 74 -13.56 2.51 -8.66
CA PHE A 74 -12.26 3.16 -8.61
C PHE A 74 -11.31 2.41 -7.67
N VAL A 75 -11.30 2.70 -6.36
CA VAL A 75 -10.36 2.08 -5.41
C VAL A 75 -10.99 1.83 -4.05
N ILE A 76 -10.42 0.89 -3.28
CA ILE A 76 -10.49 0.88 -1.81
C ILE A 76 -9.11 1.19 -1.24
N GLN A 77 -9.04 1.91 -0.11
CA GLN A 77 -7.80 2.42 0.46
C GLN A 77 -7.70 2.10 1.96
N GLY A 78 -6.50 1.64 2.36
CA GLY A 78 -6.18 1.24 3.72
C GLY A 78 -4.75 1.61 4.13
N GLY A 79 -4.29 1.04 5.28
CA GLY A 79 -2.91 1.13 5.73
C GLY A 79 -2.49 2.47 6.34
N GLY A 80 -3.44 3.33 6.72
CA GLY A 80 -3.12 4.66 7.24
C GLY A 80 -3.63 4.96 8.64
N PHE A 81 -4.68 4.30 9.08
CA PHE A 81 -5.40 4.70 10.28
C PHE A 81 -5.91 3.51 11.08
N THR A 82 -5.96 3.69 12.40
CA THR A 82 -6.66 2.84 13.35
C THR A 82 -7.88 3.56 13.90
N PHE A 83 -8.81 2.79 14.48
CA PHE A 83 -9.99 3.32 15.16
C PHE A 83 -9.88 3.10 16.67
N ASP A 84 -9.87 4.21 17.43
CA ASP A 84 -9.78 4.21 18.90
C ASP A 84 -11.14 4.57 19.52
N GLN A 85 -12.17 3.78 19.16
CA GLN A 85 -13.57 3.89 19.63
C GLN A 85 -14.26 5.25 19.33
N GLN A 86 -13.59 6.15 18.61
CA GLN A 86 -14.14 7.47 18.28
C GLN A 86 -13.46 8.06 17.02
N LEU A 87 -14.15 8.99 16.39
CA LEU A 87 -13.57 9.82 15.33
C LEU A 87 -12.88 11.07 15.92
N PRO A 88 -11.86 11.62 15.25
CA PRO A 88 -11.31 11.17 13.96
C PRO A 88 -10.49 9.89 14.10
N LEU A 89 -10.32 9.16 12.99
CA LEU A 89 -9.41 8.02 12.93
C LEU A 89 -7.99 8.47 13.30
N LYS A 90 -7.25 7.60 13.98
CA LYS A 90 -5.89 7.88 14.44
C LYS A 90 -4.87 7.42 13.39
N ALA A 91 -4.05 8.32 12.90
CA ALA A 91 -2.98 7.96 11.95
C ALA A 91 -1.94 7.04 12.62
N ILE A 92 -1.47 6.03 11.89
CA ILE A 92 -0.34 5.21 12.33
C ILE A 92 0.98 5.96 12.16
N SER A 93 2.02 5.54 12.88
CA SER A 93 3.36 6.08 12.66
C SER A 93 3.91 5.64 11.30
N THR A 94 4.55 6.56 10.59
CA THR A 94 5.10 6.31 9.25
C THR A 94 6.62 6.35 9.22
N ASN A 95 7.21 5.57 8.29
CA ASN A 95 8.61 5.69 7.91
C ASN A 95 8.81 6.92 7.00
N ALA A 96 10.05 7.22 6.63
CA ALA A 96 10.35 8.19 5.58
C ALA A 96 9.65 7.81 4.27
N ALA A 97 9.26 8.83 3.51
CA ALA A 97 8.68 8.64 2.20
C ALA A 97 9.66 8.01 1.20
N ILE A 98 9.16 7.27 0.24
CA ILE A 98 9.95 6.51 -0.73
C ILE A 98 9.86 7.10 -2.14
N VAL A 99 10.86 6.77 -2.97
CA VAL A 99 10.86 7.08 -4.40
C VAL A 99 9.76 6.32 -5.11
N ASN A 100 9.09 6.97 -6.07
CA ASN A 100 8.03 6.39 -6.88
C ASN A 100 8.59 5.42 -7.94
N GLU A 101 7.92 4.26 -8.13
CA GLU A 101 8.30 3.23 -9.10
C GLU A 101 7.11 2.89 -10.03
N PRO A 102 6.67 3.78 -10.92
CA PRO A 102 5.43 3.64 -11.70
C PRO A 102 5.63 2.74 -12.93
N LYS A 103 6.06 1.49 -12.74
CA LYS A 103 6.37 0.56 -13.82
C LYS A 103 5.15 -0.14 -14.41
N TRP A 104 4.15 -0.41 -13.58
CA TRP A 104 2.98 -1.21 -13.92
C TRP A 104 1.72 -0.37 -13.92
N SER A 105 0.79 -0.72 -14.81
CA SER A 105 -0.48 -0.02 -14.96
C SER A 105 -1.43 -0.34 -13.79
N ASN A 106 -2.18 0.67 -13.38
CA ASN A 106 -3.20 0.60 -12.34
C ASN A 106 -4.48 -0.06 -12.86
N VAL A 107 -4.40 -1.34 -13.23
CA VAL A 107 -5.55 -2.14 -13.67
C VAL A 107 -6.25 -2.80 -12.49
N ARG A 108 -7.48 -3.30 -12.70
CA ARG A 108 -8.23 -4.02 -11.66
C ARG A 108 -7.38 -5.11 -10.99
N ALA A 109 -7.55 -5.27 -9.68
CA ALA A 109 -6.87 -6.20 -8.79
C ALA A 109 -5.39 -5.86 -8.48
N THR A 110 -4.84 -4.79 -9.02
CA THR A 110 -3.50 -4.33 -8.62
C THR A 110 -3.55 -3.50 -7.34
N VAL A 111 -2.46 -3.57 -6.57
CA VAL A 111 -2.26 -2.83 -5.32
C VAL A 111 -1.18 -1.78 -5.54
N ALA A 112 -1.47 -0.53 -5.19
CA ALA A 112 -0.55 0.59 -5.39
C ALA A 112 -0.43 1.48 -4.15
N MET A 113 0.69 2.23 -4.04
CA MET A 113 0.91 3.16 -2.93
C MET A 113 0.15 4.46 -3.13
N ALA A 114 -0.55 4.90 -2.09
CA ALA A 114 -1.13 6.24 -2.05
C ALA A 114 -0.04 7.31 -1.81
N LYS A 115 -0.25 8.49 -2.39
CA LYS A 115 0.69 9.63 -2.34
C LYS A 115 -0.03 10.94 -2.04
N LEU A 116 0.71 11.92 -1.54
CA LEU A 116 0.21 13.29 -1.43
C LEU A 116 0.05 13.93 -2.82
N PRO A 117 -0.95 14.80 -3.01
CA PRO A 117 -1.10 15.52 -4.27
C PRO A 117 0.16 16.30 -4.66
N ASN A 118 0.50 16.28 -5.94
CA ASN A 118 1.65 17.00 -6.51
C ASN A 118 3.01 16.66 -5.87
N ASN A 119 3.11 15.50 -5.23
CA ASN A 119 4.37 15.01 -4.66
C ASN A 119 4.57 13.53 -5.02
N PRO A 120 5.26 13.23 -6.13
CA PRO A 120 5.43 11.86 -6.61
C PRO A 120 6.14 10.93 -5.62
N ASN A 121 7.06 11.46 -4.82
CA ASN A 121 7.89 10.71 -3.89
C ASN A 121 7.42 10.87 -2.43
N SER A 122 6.11 10.82 -2.21
CA SER A 122 5.49 11.02 -0.89
C SER A 122 4.83 9.77 -0.30
N ALA A 123 4.95 8.62 -0.94
CA ALA A 123 4.38 7.38 -0.44
C ALA A 123 5.03 6.97 0.90
N THR A 124 4.20 6.59 1.87
CA THR A 124 4.63 6.08 3.18
C THR A 124 3.97 4.75 3.50
N SER A 125 2.84 4.72 4.22
CA SER A 125 2.16 3.49 4.65
C SER A 125 0.89 3.17 3.87
N GLN A 126 0.18 4.18 3.36
CA GLN A 126 -1.14 3.97 2.76
C GLN A 126 -1.04 3.34 1.37
N TRP A 127 -1.93 2.40 1.12
CA TRP A 127 -2.06 1.70 -0.14
C TRP A 127 -3.53 1.63 -0.57
N PHE A 128 -3.74 1.37 -1.85
CA PHE A 128 -5.08 1.15 -2.40
C PHE A 128 -5.12 -0.04 -3.35
N ILE A 129 -6.30 -0.63 -3.50
CA ILE A 129 -6.58 -1.70 -4.45
C ILE A 129 -7.46 -1.13 -5.56
N ASN A 130 -7.07 -1.37 -6.81
CA ASN A 130 -7.82 -0.94 -7.98
C ASN A 130 -9.05 -1.84 -8.20
N LEU A 131 -10.24 -1.25 -8.19
CA LEU A 131 -11.52 -1.94 -8.44
C LEU A 131 -11.86 -2.02 -9.92
N ALA A 132 -11.21 -1.22 -10.77
CA ALA A 132 -11.38 -1.18 -12.21
C ALA A 132 -10.04 -0.93 -12.90
N ASN A 133 -10.04 -0.85 -14.24
CA ASN A 133 -8.89 -0.34 -14.98
C ASN A 133 -8.83 1.19 -14.84
N ASN A 134 -7.93 1.66 -14.00
CA ASN A 134 -7.70 3.07 -13.69
C ASN A 134 -6.46 3.64 -14.40
N GLY A 135 -5.84 2.87 -15.33
CA GLY A 135 -4.59 3.26 -15.99
C GLY A 135 -4.67 4.62 -16.67
N ALA A 136 -5.77 4.94 -17.35
CA ALA A 136 -5.95 6.24 -18.01
C ALA A 136 -5.79 7.45 -17.07
N ASN A 137 -6.00 7.26 -15.78
CA ASN A 137 -5.87 8.28 -14.73
C ASN A 137 -4.61 8.08 -13.89
N LEU A 138 -4.51 6.93 -13.22
CA LEU A 138 -3.49 6.71 -12.19
C LEU A 138 -2.09 6.42 -12.72
N ASP A 139 -1.96 6.06 -14.00
CA ASP A 139 -0.65 5.87 -14.62
C ASP A 139 0.00 7.20 -15.04
N VAL A 140 -0.80 8.25 -15.18
CA VAL A 140 -0.36 9.59 -15.64
C VAL A 140 -0.27 10.58 -14.50
N GLN A 141 -1.32 10.61 -13.65
CA GLN A 141 -1.46 11.59 -12.60
C GLN A 141 -0.33 11.48 -11.56
N ASN A 142 0.20 12.63 -11.12
CA ASN A 142 1.24 12.69 -10.07
C ASN A 142 2.46 11.79 -10.39
N SER A 143 2.86 11.72 -11.66
CA SER A 143 3.93 10.87 -12.21
C SER A 143 3.65 9.36 -12.10
N GLY A 144 2.38 8.95 -12.17
CA GLY A 144 1.94 7.56 -12.02
C GLY A 144 2.02 7.04 -10.59
N PHE A 145 1.19 6.07 -10.25
CA PHE A 145 1.21 5.45 -8.92
C PHE A 145 1.94 4.10 -8.98
N SER A 146 2.82 3.85 -8.01
CA SER A 146 3.61 2.60 -7.93
C SER A 146 2.72 1.41 -7.61
N VAL A 147 2.37 0.63 -8.62
CA VAL A 147 1.77 -0.69 -8.45
C VAL A 147 2.87 -1.64 -7.98
N PHE A 148 2.66 -2.30 -6.85
CA PHE A 148 3.67 -3.16 -6.21
C PHE A 148 3.19 -4.58 -5.89
N GLY A 149 1.95 -4.91 -6.24
CA GLY A 149 1.39 -6.23 -6.05
C GLY A 149 0.08 -6.43 -6.80
N GLN A 150 -0.38 -7.68 -6.82
CA GLN A 150 -1.63 -8.09 -7.44
C GLN A 150 -2.36 -9.11 -6.58
N ILE A 151 -3.68 -8.99 -6.54
CA ILE A 151 -4.61 -9.91 -5.88
C ILE A 151 -5.15 -10.89 -6.91
N SER A 152 -5.35 -12.15 -6.53
CA SER A 152 -5.94 -13.16 -7.40
C SER A 152 -7.40 -12.83 -7.75
N SER A 153 -7.89 -13.31 -8.89
CA SER A 153 -9.29 -13.12 -9.26
C SER A 153 -10.27 -13.78 -8.26
N ALA A 154 -9.86 -14.84 -7.59
CA ALA A 154 -10.66 -15.50 -6.56
C ALA A 154 -10.78 -14.62 -5.30
N ASP A 155 -9.67 -14.03 -4.86
CA ASP A 155 -9.63 -13.19 -3.65
C ASP A 155 -10.29 -11.83 -3.87
N MET A 156 -10.39 -11.37 -5.12
CA MET A 156 -11.14 -10.15 -5.44
C MET A 156 -12.61 -10.20 -5.02
N ALA A 157 -13.19 -11.40 -4.75
CA ALA A 157 -14.53 -11.51 -4.19
C ALA A 157 -14.66 -10.84 -2.80
N VAL A 158 -13.61 -10.93 -1.96
CA VAL A 158 -13.58 -10.24 -0.65
C VAL A 158 -13.50 -8.73 -0.84
N ILE A 159 -12.68 -8.28 -1.78
CA ILE A 159 -12.51 -6.86 -2.11
C ILE A 159 -13.81 -6.27 -2.66
N ASP A 160 -14.50 -6.98 -3.54
CA ASP A 160 -15.78 -6.56 -4.09
C ASP A 160 -16.89 -6.52 -3.01
N ALA A 161 -16.87 -7.45 -2.05
CA ALA A 161 -17.79 -7.42 -0.91
C ALA A 161 -17.56 -6.18 -0.04
N ILE A 162 -16.30 -5.79 0.21
CA ILE A 162 -15.97 -4.55 0.91
C ILE A 162 -16.44 -3.32 0.10
N ALA A 163 -16.18 -3.32 -1.20
CA ALA A 163 -16.56 -2.21 -2.08
C ALA A 163 -18.07 -2.03 -2.23
N ALA A 164 -18.85 -3.10 -1.99
CA ALA A 164 -20.32 -3.08 -2.02
C ALA A 164 -20.96 -2.51 -0.74
N LEU A 165 -20.20 -2.30 0.34
CA LEU A 165 -20.73 -1.79 1.61
C LEU A 165 -21.26 -0.36 1.46
N PRO A 166 -22.27 0.03 2.26
CA PRO A 166 -22.68 1.42 2.39
C PRO A 166 -21.50 2.31 2.80
N ARG A 167 -21.46 3.53 2.29
CA ARG A 167 -20.40 4.52 2.55
C ARG A 167 -20.99 5.77 3.15
N TYR A 168 -20.25 6.34 4.08
CA TYR A 168 -20.68 7.53 4.80
C TYR A 168 -19.53 8.54 4.92
N ASN A 169 -19.88 9.82 4.89
CA ASN A 169 -18.95 10.91 5.08
C ASN A 169 -19.02 11.39 6.54
N PHE A 170 -17.83 11.55 7.13
CA PHE A 170 -17.65 12.12 8.46
C PHE A 170 -16.64 13.28 8.39
N PRO A 171 -16.59 14.18 9.37
CA PRO A 171 -15.59 15.25 9.36
C PRO A 171 -14.16 14.70 9.17
N GLY A 172 -13.55 15.06 8.04
CA GLY A 172 -12.20 14.63 7.68
C GLY A 172 -12.07 13.23 7.07
N ILE A 173 -13.19 12.53 6.79
CA ILE A 173 -13.19 11.21 6.17
C ILE A 173 -14.36 11.13 5.19
N ASP A 174 -14.05 10.93 3.91
CA ASP A 174 -15.05 10.71 2.87
C ASP A 174 -15.08 9.24 2.45
N ASP A 175 -16.24 8.77 2.02
CA ASP A 175 -16.47 7.43 1.49
C ASP A 175 -16.01 6.29 2.43
N LEU A 176 -16.18 6.47 3.75
CA LEU A 176 -15.86 5.42 4.74
C LEU A 176 -16.84 4.24 4.57
N PRO A 177 -16.35 3.02 4.20
CA PRO A 177 -17.21 1.84 4.08
C PRO A 177 -17.57 1.34 5.48
N LEU A 178 -18.86 1.16 5.75
CA LEU A 178 -19.35 0.68 7.04
C LEU A 178 -20.25 -0.53 6.88
N ARG A 179 -20.14 -1.46 7.83
CA ARG A 179 -21.05 -2.59 8.02
C ARG A 179 -21.93 -2.33 9.27
N ASN A 180 -23.10 -2.94 9.32
CA ASN A 180 -24.01 -2.82 10.48
C ASN A 180 -24.30 -1.35 10.87
N TYR A 181 -24.31 -0.45 9.90
CA TYR A 181 -24.59 0.99 10.10
C TYR A 181 -25.50 1.47 8.96
N SER A 182 -26.61 2.06 9.31
CA SER A 182 -27.64 2.49 8.38
C SER A 182 -27.62 3.99 8.16
N SER A 183 -28.37 4.48 7.17
CA SER A 183 -28.60 5.91 6.98
C SER A 183 -29.32 6.53 8.18
N SER A 184 -30.27 5.83 8.82
CA SER A 184 -30.90 6.31 10.06
C SER A 184 -29.90 6.41 11.21
N ASP A 185 -28.97 5.45 11.39
CA ASP A 185 -27.90 5.58 12.39
C ASP A 185 -27.04 6.84 12.14
N ARG A 186 -26.80 7.14 10.84
CA ARG A 186 -26.05 8.35 10.45
C ARG A 186 -26.81 9.63 10.73
N ASP A 187 -28.11 9.67 10.42
CA ASP A 187 -28.99 10.82 10.63
C ASP A 187 -29.18 11.11 12.12
N ASP A 188 -29.26 10.06 12.93
CA ASP A 188 -29.36 10.13 14.40
C ASP A 188 -27.99 10.42 15.07
N ASN A 189 -26.91 10.62 14.29
CA ASN A 189 -25.54 10.80 14.76
C ASN A 189 -25.08 9.71 15.72
N LYS A 190 -25.50 8.47 15.51
CA LYS A 190 -25.08 7.33 16.31
C LYS A 190 -23.56 7.16 16.25
N PRO A 191 -22.88 7.05 17.38
CA PRO A 191 -21.43 6.83 17.41
C PRO A 191 -21.06 5.55 16.68
N LEU A 192 -19.92 5.57 15.97
CA LEU A 192 -19.34 4.36 15.39
C LEU A 192 -18.82 3.44 16.47
N ALA A 193 -19.01 2.14 16.28
CA ALA A 193 -18.39 1.08 17.05
C ALA A 193 -17.36 0.33 16.19
N ALA A 194 -16.47 -0.43 16.82
CA ALA A 194 -15.41 -1.15 16.10
C ALA A 194 -15.96 -2.16 15.05
N ASP A 195 -17.12 -2.75 15.31
CA ASP A 195 -17.79 -3.68 14.41
C ASP A 195 -18.42 -3.02 13.18
N ASN A 196 -18.53 -1.69 13.16
CA ASN A 196 -18.95 -0.95 11.97
C ASN A 196 -17.84 -0.81 10.93
N LEU A 197 -16.58 -0.90 11.33
CA LEU A 197 -15.43 -0.67 10.47
C LEU A 197 -14.92 -1.99 9.83
N ILE A 198 -14.31 -1.85 8.66
CA ILE A 198 -13.55 -2.93 8.06
C ILE A 198 -12.13 -2.85 8.61
N THR A 199 -11.80 -3.76 9.51
CA THR A 199 -10.52 -3.79 10.21
C THR A 199 -9.61 -4.85 9.61
N ILE A 200 -8.36 -4.48 9.35
CA ILE A 200 -7.27 -5.40 9.03
C ILE A 200 -6.79 -5.99 10.36
N GLU A 201 -7.05 -7.27 10.56
CA GLU A 201 -6.69 -7.97 11.80
C GLU A 201 -5.21 -8.33 11.83
N SER A 202 -4.67 -8.74 10.67
CA SER A 202 -3.24 -9.02 10.50
C SER A 202 -2.82 -8.99 9.04
N VAL A 203 -1.53 -8.72 8.82
CA VAL A 203 -0.86 -8.89 7.52
C VAL A 203 0.40 -9.70 7.75
N VAL A 204 0.49 -10.89 7.15
CA VAL A 204 1.59 -11.84 7.35
C VAL A 204 2.16 -12.35 6.03
N VAL A 205 3.47 -12.61 6.00
CA VAL A 205 4.11 -13.29 4.88
C VAL A 205 3.76 -14.77 4.95
N VAL A 206 3.12 -15.30 3.90
CA VAL A 206 2.73 -16.71 3.80
C VAL A 206 3.59 -17.50 2.81
N ASP A 207 4.23 -16.81 1.88
CA ASP A 207 5.19 -17.40 0.94
C ASP A 207 6.33 -16.40 0.70
N ALA A 208 7.55 -16.82 0.99
CA ALA A 208 8.76 -16.03 0.78
C ALA A 208 9.64 -16.60 -0.36
N ARG A 209 9.07 -17.46 -1.23
CA ARG A 209 9.80 -18.01 -2.38
C ARG A 209 10.04 -16.95 -3.43
N SER A 210 11.20 -16.98 -4.05
CA SER A 210 11.52 -16.12 -5.20
C SER A 210 10.60 -16.42 -6.39
N ASN A 211 10.13 -15.39 -7.08
CA ASN A 211 9.53 -15.48 -8.40
C ASN A 211 8.06 -15.93 -8.47
N THR A 212 7.25 -15.75 -7.42
CA THR A 212 5.80 -16.04 -7.49
C THR A 212 5.06 -15.11 -8.48
N ALA A 213 5.60 -13.91 -8.72
CA ALA A 213 5.01 -12.94 -9.65
C ALA A 213 5.36 -13.19 -11.12
N ALA A 214 6.35 -14.07 -11.44
CA ALA A 214 6.78 -14.32 -12.82
C ALA A 214 5.69 -14.93 -13.72
N ALA A 215 4.71 -15.62 -13.14
CA ALA A 215 3.59 -16.20 -13.86
C ALA A 215 2.44 -15.20 -14.08
N LEU A 216 2.50 -13.99 -13.51
CA LEU A 216 1.46 -12.99 -13.65
C LEU A 216 1.56 -12.25 -14.98
N SER A 217 0.42 -12.02 -15.62
CA SER A 217 0.34 -11.20 -16.83
C SER A 217 0.24 -9.72 -16.44
N LEU A 218 1.40 -9.10 -16.16
CA LEU A 218 1.46 -7.70 -15.76
C LEU A 218 1.28 -6.77 -16.97
N VAL A 219 0.50 -5.71 -16.79
CA VAL A 219 0.28 -4.68 -17.80
C VAL A 219 1.28 -3.54 -17.53
N PRO A 220 2.22 -3.25 -18.46
CA PRO A 220 3.15 -2.14 -18.27
C PRO A 220 2.43 -0.79 -18.21
N ASN A 221 2.92 0.13 -17.39
CA ASN A 221 2.56 1.52 -17.50
C ASN A 221 3.20 2.10 -18.77
N SER A 222 2.38 2.40 -19.77
CA SER A 222 2.80 2.98 -21.04
C SER A 222 2.56 4.49 -21.11
N ALA A 223 2.18 5.12 -20.00
CA ALA A 223 1.98 6.56 -19.96
C ALA A 223 3.31 7.29 -20.27
N PRO A 224 3.28 8.35 -21.09
CA PRO A 224 4.47 9.14 -21.33
C PRO A 224 4.97 9.74 -20.00
N PRO A 225 6.29 9.90 -19.82
CA PRO A 225 6.81 10.64 -18.68
C PRO A 225 6.12 12.01 -18.59
N PRO A 226 5.86 12.53 -17.38
CA PRO A 226 5.29 13.85 -17.25
C PRO A 226 6.15 14.84 -18.05
N ALA A 227 5.51 15.64 -18.89
CA ALA A 227 6.19 16.70 -19.61
C ALA A 227 6.93 17.55 -18.57
N SER A 228 8.22 17.80 -18.79
CA SER A 228 8.98 18.74 -18.01
C SER A 228 8.19 20.05 -17.98
N ASN A 229 7.85 20.55 -16.79
CA ASN A 229 7.01 21.72 -16.61
C ASN A 229 7.64 22.94 -17.23
N ASP A 230 7.20 23.23 -18.47
CA ASP A 230 7.13 24.58 -18.98
C ASP A 230 5.67 24.79 -19.45
N SER A 231 4.95 25.60 -18.65
CA SER A 231 3.69 26.27 -18.99
C SER A 231 2.36 25.52 -18.84
N ALA A 232 1.62 26.01 -17.86
CA ALA A 232 0.20 26.38 -17.89
C ALA A 232 -0.92 25.37 -18.13
N GLY A 233 -1.73 25.16 -17.09
CA GLY A 233 -3.18 25.28 -17.19
C GLY A 233 -3.96 24.05 -17.66
N GLY A 234 -4.48 23.31 -16.72
CA GLY A 234 -5.53 22.30 -16.95
C GLY A 234 -6.03 21.72 -15.63
N SER A 235 -6.89 22.46 -14.96
CA SER A 235 -7.56 22.06 -13.73
C SER A 235 -8.54 20.92 -14.01
N LEU A 236 -8.24 19.71 -13.52
CA LEU A 236 -9.26 18.70 -13.26
C LEU A 236 -9.32 18.49 -11.75
N SER A 237 -10.11 19.36 -11.11
CA SER A 237 -10.29 19.42 -9.67
C SER A 237 -11.43 18.53 -9.19
N TRP A 238 -11.24 17.21 -9.17
CA TRP A 238 -12.18 16.33 -8.48
C TRP A 238 -11.57 15.10 -7.80
N LEU A 239 -10.23 15.02 -7.81
CA LEU A 239 -9.50 14.07 -6.98
C LEU A 239 -8.83 14.81 -5.82
N THR A 240 -9.63 15.37 -4.93
CA THR A 240 -9.15 15.73 -3.61
C THR A 240 -8.90 14.44 -2.82
N LEU A 241 -7.70 13.88 -2.97
CA LEU A 241 -7.09 13.16 -1.87
C LEU A 241 -6.97 14.20 -0.77
N LEU A 242 -7.89 14.18 0.19
CA LEU A 242 -7.91 15.13 1.29
C LEU A 242 -6.51 15.26 1.88
N PRO A 243 -5.98 16.48 1.99
CA PRO A 243 -4.81 16.70 2.80
C PRO A 243 -5.20 16.33 4.23
N LEU A 244 -4.49 15.38 4.81
CA LEU A 244 -4.53 15.13 6.24
C LEU A 244 -4.26 16.47 6.92
N GLY A 245 -5.32 17.07 7.49
CA GLY A 245 -5.20 18.35 8.18
C GLY A 245 -4.18 18.22 9.28
N LEU A 246 -3.02 18.81 9.07
CA LEU A 246 -2.06 19.12 10.12
C LEU A 246 -2.70 20.22 10.95
N LEU A 247 -3.53 19.85 11.94
CA LEU A 247 -4.01 20.77 12.98
C LEU A 247 -2.81 21.15 13.83
N LEU A 248 -2.09 22.18 13.41
CA LEU A 248 -1.17 22.91 14.28
C LEU A 248 -2.01 23.54 15.39
N LEU A 249 -1.99 22.90 16.56
CA LEU A 249 -2.44 23.49 17.81
C LEU A 249 -1.62 24.78 18.05
N ARG A 250 -2.19 25.92 17.65
CA ARG A 250 -1.73 27.22 18.13
C ARG A 250 -2.03 27.28 19.63
N ARG A 251 -1.02 27.03 20.48
CA ARG A 251 -1.02 27.47 21.87
C ARG A 251 -1.14 29.00 21.85
N ARG A 252 -2.25 29.51 22.36
CA ARG A 252 -2.32 30.91 22.82
C ARG A 252 -1.75 30.95 24.24
N ALA A 253 -0.79 31.83 24.40
CA ALA A 253 -0.31 32.30 25.69
C ALA A 253 -1.43 33.11 26.38
#